data_c86e0bd5838abca6165190f6eba3ddc1
#
_entry.id   c86e0bd5838abca6165190f6eba3ddc1
#
_cell.length_a   1.000
_cell.length_b   1.000
_cell.length_c   1.000
_cell.angle_alpha   90.00
_cell.angle_beta   90.00
_cell.angle_gamma   90.00
#
_symmetry.space_group_name_H-M   'P 1'
#
loop_
_entity.id
_entity.type
_entity.pdbx_description
1 polymer ?
#
loop_
_entity_poly.entity_id
_entity_poly.type
_entity_poly.pdbx_seq_one_letter_code
_entity_poly.pdbx_strand_id
1 'polypeptide(L)'
;QIYQQQMMMLYSNPIIEGSAADAMVQIGTFNTVPELNETKIRIPGYTVPFEYGSNAEITEFLLVPYYGACIHAPPPPPNQTIFAETEEPMRLRDLAQAVWINGTLYAETQESELADAAYTIRVDSVEVFDY
;
A
#
# COMPACT_ATOMS: atom_id res chain seq x y z
N GLN A 1 20.95 3.83 -1.75
CA GLN A 1 19.76 3.27 -1.19
C GLN A 1 19.40 1.97 -1.86
N ILE A 2 19.05 0.99 -1.07
CA ILE A 2 18.74 -0.35 -1.60
C ILE A 2 17.58 -0.31 -2.57
N TYR A 3 16.52 0.43 -2.24
CA TYR A 3 15.36 0.52 -3.11
C TYR A 3 15.71 1.15 -4.46
N GLN A 4 16.47 2.23 -4.45
CA GLN A 4 16.88 2.90 -5.68
C GLN A 4 17.76 2.00 -6.53
N GLN A 5 18.65 1.24 -5.91
CA GLN A 5 19.48 0.30 -6.63
C GLN A 5 18.64 -0.79 -7.30
N GLN A 6 17.63 -1.30 -6.61
CA GLN A 6 16.75 -2.30 -7.18
C GLN A 6 15.96 -1.74 -8.36
N MET A 7 15.49 -0.50 -8.25
CA MET A 7 14.80 0.14 -9.35
C MET A 7 15.72 0.35 -10.56
N MET A 8 16.94 0.77 -10.31
CA MET A 8 17.92 0.93 -11.39
C MET A 8 18.23 -0.39 -12.07
N MET A 9 18.35 -1.47 -11.31
CA MET A 9 18.57 -2.79 -11.88
C MET A 9 17.40 -3.22 -12.74
N LEU A 10 16.18 -2.92 -12.33
CA LEU A 10 15.00 -3.24 -13.10
C LEU A 10 15.01 -2.54 -14.46
N TYR A 11 15.40 -1.27 -14.50
CA TYR A 11 15.42 -0.51 -15.74
C TYR A 11 16.63 -0.82 -16.61
N SER A 12 17.77 -1.16 -16.01
CA SER A 12 18.98 -1.40 -16.77
C SER A 12 19.08 -2.83 -17.28
N ASN A 13 18.41 -3.78 -16.66
CA ASN A 13 18.39 -5.17 -17.10
C ASN A 13 17.07 -5.45 -17.79
N PRO A 14 17.07 -5.71 -19.10
CA PRO A 14 15.82 -5.97 -19.80
C PRO A 14 15.06 -7.11 -19.15
N ILE A 15 13.80 -6.88 -18.94
CA ILE A 15 12.91 -7.87 -18.35
C ILE A 15 12.61 -8.92 -19.38
N ILE A 16 12.62 -10.17 -18.95
CA ILE A 16 12.23 -11.27 -19.81
C ILE A 16 10.73 -11.13 -20.08
N GLU A 17 10.38 -11.21 -21.35
CA GLU A 17 9.00 -11.04 -21.77
C GLU A 17 8.05 -11.97 -21.06
N GLY A 18 6.86 -11.47 -20.78
CA GLY A 18 5.82 -12.24 -20.13
C GLY A 18 6.03 -12.40 -18.65
N SER A 19 7.02 -11.72 -18.08
CA SER A 19 7.28 -11.83 -16.65
C SER A 19 6.99 -10.51 -15.96
N ALA A 20 8.02 -9.82 -15.52
CA ALA A 20 7.86 -8.64 -14.66
C ALA A 20 7.13 -7.48 -15.34
N ALA A 21 7.28 -7.32 -16.66
CA ALA A 21 6.64 -6.24 -17.38
C ALA A 21 5.13 -6.34 -17.30
N ASP A 22 4.60 -7.57 -17.38
CA ASP A 22 3.16 -7.79 -17.31
C ASP A 22 2.67 -7.85 -15.87
N ALA A 23 3.53 -8.24 -14.96
CA ALA A 23 3.15 -8.50 -13.58
C ALA A 23 3.33 -7.30 -12.66
N MET A 24 3.88 -6.18 -13.12
CA MET A 24 4.16 -5.03 -12.26
C MET A 24 4.91 -5.47 -11.01
N VAL A 25 6.12 -5.96 -11.19
CA VAL A 25 6.89 -6.54 -10.09
C VAL A 25 7.11 -5.54 -8.97
N GLN A 26 6.77 -5.96 -7.76
CA GLN A 26 7.09 -5.21 -6.56
C GLN A 26 8.55 -5.49 -6.20
N ILE A 27 9.32 -4.42 -5.97
CA ILE A 27 10.70 -4.54 -5.53
C ILE A 27 10.89 -3.70 -4.27
N GLY A 28 11.87 -4.07 -3.47
CA GLY A 28 12.17 -3.35 -2.24
C GLY A 28 12.33 -4.29 -1.08
N THR A 29 12.19 -3.76 0.11
CA THR A 29 12.50 -4.48 1.34
C THR A 29 11.30 -4.54 2.27
N PHE A 30 11.28 -5.59 3.10
CA PHE A 30 10.32 -5.75 4.18
C PHE A 30 10.84 -5.19 5.50
N ASN A 31 11.96 -4.48 5.49
CA ASN A 31 12.53 -3.91 6.71
C ASN A 31 11.57 -2.91 7.33
N THR A 32 11.33 -3.06 8.62
CA THR A 32 10.44 -2.18 9.36
C THR A 32 11.19 -1.48 10.47
N VAL A 33 10.56 -0.42 11.01
CA VAL A 33 11.07 0.30 12.17
C VAL A 33 10.40 -0.32 13.40
N PRO A 34 11.14 -1.06 14.24
CA PRO A 34 10.52 -1.78 15.37
C PRO A 34 9.78 -0.87 16.34
N GLU A 35 10.24 0.35 16.50
CA GLU A 35 9.63 1.31 17.43
C GLU A 35 8.23 1.71 17.01
N LEU A 36 7.87 1.52 15.73
CA LEU A 36 6.53 1.84 15.25
C LEU A 36 5.51 0.74 15.52
N ASN A 37 5.98 -0.45 15.91
CA ASN A 37 5.07 -1.55 16.17
C ASN A 37 4.15 -1.23 17.36
N GLU A 38 2.85 -1.48 17.18
CA GLU A 38 1.83 -1.25 18.19
C GLU A 38 1.69 0.21 18.60
N THR A 39 1.96 1.15 17.69
CA THR A 39 1.81 2.58 17.99
C THR A 39 0.59 3.17 17.29
N LYS A 40 -0.03 4.14 17.95
CA LYS A 40 -1.09 4.94 17.32
C LYS A 40 -0.45 5.96 16.40
N ILE A 41 -0.91 5.97 15.14
CA ILE A 41 -0.36 6.90 14.15
C ILE A 41 -1.47 7.55 13.34
N ARG A 42 -1.09 8.60 12.65
CA ARG A 42 -1.90 9.25 11.62
C ARG A 42 -1.01 9.39 10.40
N ILE A 43 -1.41 8.79 9.31
CA ILE A 43 -0.58 8.72 8.11
C ILE A 43 -1.41 9.05 6.87
N PRO A 44 -0.87 9.87 5.96
CA PRO A 44 -1.58 10.17 4.72
C PRO A 44 -1.22 9.17 3.64
N GLY A 45 -2.11 9.00 2.69
CA GLY A 45 -1.84 8.16 1.53
C GLY A 45 -3.04 8.01 0.64
N TYR A 46 -2.89 7.15 -0.34
CA TYR A 46 -3.94 6.80 -1.29
C TYR A 46 -4.40 5.38 -1.01
N THR A 47 -5.69 5.16 -1.19
CA THR A 47 -6.29 3.85 -0.90
C THR A 47 -6.42 3.02 -2.16
N VAL A 48 -6.11 1.73 -2.05
CA VAL A 48 -6.29 0.77 -3.14
C VAL A 48 -7.10 -0.40 -2.59
N PRO A 49 -8.41 -0.45 -2.85
CA PRO A 49 -9.22 -1.57 -2.39
C PRO A 49 -8.95 -2.81 -3.23
N PHE A 50 -9.15 -3.97 -2.62
CA PHE A 50 -8.97 -5.24 -3.34
C PHE A 50 -10.11 -5.55 -4.27
N GLU A 51 -11.28 -5.03 -3.99
CA GLU A 51 -12.47 -5.26 -4.81
C GLU A 51 -13.07 -3.92 -5.24
N TYR A 52 -13.40 -3.83 -6.51
CA TYR A 52 -14.08 -2.68 -7.07
C TYR A 52 -15.54 -3.04 -7.31
N GLY A 53 -16.39 -2.68 -6.39
CA GLY A 53 -17.82 -2.81 -6.58
C GLY A 53 -18.46 -1.48 -6.29
N SER A 54 -19.46 -1.10 -7.05
CA SER A 54 -20.09 0.20 -6.90
C SER A 54 -20.72 0.44 -5.53
N ASN A 55 -21.04 -0.63 -4.83
CA ASN A 55 -21.60 -0.56 -3.49
C ASN A 55 -20.84 -1.43 -2.49
N ALA A 56 -19.63 -1.82 -2.84
CA ALA A 56 -18.85 -2.70 -1.98
C ALA A 56 -18.47 -1.99 -0.70
N GLU A 57 -18.81 -2.59 0.40
CA GLU A 57 -18.30 -2.20 1.69
C GLU A 57 -16.97 -2.88 1.85
N ILE A 58 -15.96 -2.09 2.16
CA ILE A 58 -14.58 -2.54 2.16
C ILE A 58 -14.08 -2.60 3.59
N THR A 59 -13.53 -3.76 3.96
CA THR A 59 -12.91 -3.94 5.26
C THR A 59 -11.40 -4.04 5.16
N GLU A 60 -10.86 -4.21 3.95
CA GLU A 60 -9.43 -4.34 3.73
C GLU A 60 -9.02 -3.59 2.48
N PHE A 61 -7.92 -2.87 2.57
CA PHE A 61 -7.36 -2.14 1.43
C PHE A 61 -5.87 -1.90 1.66
N LEU A 62 -5.17 -1.49 0.61
CA LEU A 62 -3.78 -1.07 0.75
C LEU A 62 -3.73 0.46 0.86
N LEU A 63 -2.82 0.94 1.67
CA LEU A 63 -2.47 2.36 1.73
C LEU A 63 -1.11 2.53 1.08
N VAL A 64 -1.03 3.39 0.08
CA VAL A 64 0.18 3.59 -0.72
C VAL A 64 0.53 5.07 -0.79
N PRO A 65 1.81 5.42 -1.07
CA PRO A 65 2.25 6.80 -1.00
C PRO A 65 1.94 7.63 -2.25
N TYR A 66 1.49 7.02 -3.34
CA TYR A 66 1.18 7.78 -4.55
C TYR A 66 0.00 7.18 -5.28
N TYR A 67 -0.70 8.03 -6.03
CA TYR A 67 -1.87 7.64 -6.80
C TYR A 67 -1.47 6.73 -7.97
N GLY A 68 -2.28 5.71 -8.19
CA GLY A 68 -2.07 4.79 -9.30
C GLY A 68 -1.18 3.60 -8.98
N ALA A 69 -0.57 3.58 -7.80
CA ALA A 69 0.26 2.46 -7.38
C ALA A 69 -0.56 1.18 -7.37
N CYS A 70 0.04 0.07 -7.77
CA CYS A 70 -0.56 -1.26 -7.83
C CYS A 70 -1.62 -1.42 -8.91
N ILE A 71 -2.00 -0.36 -9.60
CA ILE A 71 -3.01 -0.41 -10.67
C ILE A 71 -2.42 0.04 -11.99
N HIS A 72 -1.90 1.26 -12.02
CA HIS A 72 -1.33 1.86 -13.24
C HIS A 72 0.18 2.00 -13.20
N ALA A 73 0.76 1.77 -12.05
CA ALA A 73 2.19 1.88 -11.82
C ALA A 73 2.64 0.70 -10.97
N PRO A 74 3.94 0.37 -10.97
CA PRO A 74 4.44 -0.69 -10.10
C PRO A 74 4.13 -0.39 -8.64
N PRO A 75 3.92 -1.43 -7.82
CA PRO A 75 3.68 -1.21 -6.40
C PRO A 75 4.91 -0.61 -5.71
N PRO A 76 4.71 0.17 -4.64
CA PRO A 76 5.84 0.65 -3.85
C PRO A 76 6.52 -0.52 -3.13
N PRO A 77 7.72 -0.30 -2.56
CA PRO A 77 8.34 -1.37 -1.78
C PRO A 77 7.45 -1.81 -0.62
N PRO A 78 7.61 -3.05 -0.15
CA PRO A 78 6.76 -3.52 0.95
C PRO A 78 6.77 -2.63 2.18
N ASN A 79 7.91 -2.03 2.54
CA ASN A 79 7.98 -1.18 3.73
C ASN A 79 7.40 0.23 3.50
N GLN A 80 6.86 0.50 2.32
CA GLN A 80 6.11 1.71 2.01
C GLN A 80 4.67 1.38 1.63
N THR A 81 4.26 0.15 1.84
CA THR A 81 2.91 -0.32 1.59
C THR A 81 2.33 -0.79 2.91
N ILE A 82 1.12 -0.36 3.21
CA ILE A 82 0.45 -0.72 4.45
C ILE A 82 -0.83 -1.46 4.12
N PHE A 83 -1.01 -2.64 4.73
CA PHE A 83 -2.26 -3.37 4.66
C PHE A 83 -3.19 -2.81 5.73
N ALA A 84 -4.30 -2.22 5.30
CA ALA A 84 -5.23 -1.59 6.21
C ALA A 84 -6.46 -2.47 6.40
N GLU A 85 -6.88 -2.61 7.65
CA GLU A 85 -8.08 -3.37 7.99
C GLU A 85 -8.92 -2.56 8.95
N THR A 86 -10.23 -2.68 8.82
CA THR A 86 -11.18 -1.98 9.67
C THR A 86 -12.29 -2.94 10.09
N GLU A 87 -12.79 -2.76 11.31
CA GLU A 87 -13.90 -3.59 11.80
C GLU A 87 -15.21 -3.19 11.14
N GLU A 88 -15.42 -1.90 10.94
CA GLU A 88 -16.62 -1.41 10.28
C GLU A 88 -16.36 -1.20 8.81
N PRO A 89 -17.18 -1.78 7.94
CA PRO A 89 -17.00 -1.57 6.50
C PRO A 89 -17.06 -0.11 6.12
N MET A 90 -16.23 0.25 5.15
CA MET A 90 -16.11 1.62 4.65
C MET A 90 -16.36 1.66 3.16
N ARG A 91 -16.74 2.82 2.66
CA ARG A 91 -16.82 3.07 1.22
C ARG A 91 -15.71 4.01 0.81
N LEU A 92 -14.86 3.53 -0.07
CA LEU A 92 -13.78 4.32 -0.64
C LEU A 92 -14.27 4.85 -1.99
N ARG A 93 -14.67 6.11 -2.01
CA ARG A 93 -15.35 6.67 -3.18
C ARG A 93 -14.42 7.21 -4.25
N ASP A 94 -13.34 7.84 -3.84
CA ASP A 94 -12.43 8.50 -4.76
C ASP A 94 -11.00 8.07 -4.48
N LEU A 95 -10.51 7.17 -5.32
CA LEU A 95 -9.17 6.63 -5.16
C LEU A 95 -8.07 7.64 -5.51
N ALA A 96 -8.43 8.70 -6.23
CA ALA A 96 -7.50 9.77 -6.54
C ALA A 96 -7.37 10.78 -5.39
N GLN A 97 -8.22 10.67 -4.37
CA GLN A 97 -8.20 11.56 -3.23
C GLN A 97 -7.32 10.97 -2.13
N ALA A 98 -6.30 11.72 -1.74
CA ALA A 98 -5.48 11.32 -0.59
C ALA A 98 -6.31 11.42 0.69
N VAL A 99 -6.02 10.55 1.63
CA VAL A 99 -6.72 10.51 2.91
C VAL A 99 -5.72 10.42 4.05
N TRP A 100 -6.17 10.83 5.25
CA TRP A 100 -5.48 10.54 6.49
C TRP A 100 -6.07 9.27 7.09
N ILE A 101 -5.22 8.33 7.43
CA ILE A 101 -5.64 7.12 8.15
C ILE A 101 -5.16 7.26 9.58
N ASN A 102 -6.09 7.14 10.51
CA ASN A 102 -5.80 7.12 11.94
C ASN A 102 -5.96 5.69 12.44
N GLY A 103 -4.98 5.16 13.12
CA GLY A 103 -5.08 3.81 13.62
C GLY A 103 -3.84 3.35 14.35
N THR A 104 -3.80 2.06 14.64
CA THR A 104 -2.66 1.42 15.29
C THR A 104 -1.84 0.66 14.26
N LEU A 105 -0.57 0.99 14.19
CA LEU A 105 0.35 0.36 13.23
C LEU A 105 1.03 -0.84 13.85
N TYR A 106 1.14 -1.90 13.07
CA TYR A 106 1.85 -3.12 13.45
C TYR A 106 2.92 -3.42 12.40
N ALA A 107 4.08 -3.86 12.86
CA ALA A 107 5.14 -4.31 11.97
C ALA A 107 4.89 -5.77 11.59
N GLU A 108 3.77 -6.00 10.92
CA GLU A 108 3.32 -7.32 10.49
C GLU A 108 3.20 -7.35 8.99
N THR A 109 3.83 -8.34 8.37
CA THR A 109 3.79 -8.53 6.93
C THR A 109 2.46 -9.15 6.52
N GLN A 110 1.89 -8.62 5.45
CA GLN A 110 0.67 -9.14 4.86
C GLN A 110 0.87 -9.29 3.35
N GLU A 111 0.73 -10.50 2.85
CA GLU A 111 0.82 -10.75 1.42
C GLU A 111 -0.56 -10.57 0.79
N SER A 112 -0.59 -10.03 -0.43
CA SER A 112 -1.84 -9.87 -1.16
C SER A 112 -1.61 -9.98 -2.65
N GLU A 113 -2.69 -10.09 -3.40
CA GLU A 113 -2.63 -10.20 -4.86
C GLU A 113 -2.10 -8.93 -5.52
N LEU A 114 -2.32 -7.78 -4.91
CA LEU A 114 -1.88 -6.49 -5.47
C LEU A 114 -0.44 -6.18 -5.12
N ALA A 115 -0.07 -6.37 -3.87
CA ALA A 115 1.27 -6.07 -3.38
C ALA A 115 1.42 -6.59 -1.96
N ASP A 116 2.66 -6.87 -1.59
CA ASP A 116 2.97 -7.25 -0.22
C ASP A 116 3.22 -6.00 0.61
N ALA A 117 2.78 -6.02 1.86
CA ALA A 117 2.93 -4.93 2.80
C ALA A 117 3.76 -5.39 3.98
N ALA A 118 4.72 -4.57 4.40
CA ALA A 118 5.53 -4.87 5.58
C ALA A 118 4.88 -4.40 6.87
N TYR A 119 3.86 -3.55 6.75
CA TYR A 119 3.10 -3.04 7.90
C TYR A 119 1.63 -3.33 7.73
N THR A 120 0.95 -3.47 8.86
CA THR A 120 -0.51 -3.57 8.91
C THR A 120 -1.02 -2.47 9.81
N ILE A 121 -2.11 -1.81 9.44
CA ILE A 121 -2.74 -0.80 10.29
C ILE A 121 -4.18 -1.21 10.59
N ARG A 122 -4.56 -1.13 11.86
CA ARG A 122 -5.94 -1.25 12.27
C ARG A 122 -6.54 0.12 12.29
N VAL A 123 -7.47 0.36 11.38
CA VAL A 123 -8.01 1.69 11.10
C VAL A 123 -9.05 2.06 12.16
N ASP A 124 -8.88 3.23 12.78
CA ASP A 124 -9.89 3.81 13.66
C ASP A 124 -10.78 4.77 12.88
N SER A 125 -10.19 5.58 12.02
CA SER A 125 -10.94 6.55 11.21
C SER A 125 -10.17 6.95 9.97
N VAL A 126 -10.90 7.47 8.99
CA VAL A 126 -10.35 7.98 7.73
C VAL A 126 -10.86 9.40 7.53
N GLU A 127 -9.96 10.31 7.21
CA GLU A 127 -10.29 11.71 6.94
C GLU A 127 -9.72 12.11 5.60
N VAL A 128 -10.42 12.99 4.90
CA VAL A 128 -9.91 13.52 3.62
C VAL A 128 -8.66 14.35 3.90
N PHE A 129 -7.63 14.11 3.11
CA PHE A 129 -6.41 14.92 3.17
C PHE A 129 -6.70 16.24 2.45
N ASP A 130 -6.65 17.33 3.18
CA ASP A 130 -6.95 18.66 2.65
C ASP A 130 -5.61 19.36 2.38
N TYR A 131 -5.36 19.61 1.11
CA TYR A 131 -4.10 20.22 0.68
C TYR A 131 -3.98 21.67 1.04
#